data_d45fd8aec59b803951b34ef6fe5b42b2
#
_entry.id   d45fd8aec59b803951b34ef6fe5b42b2
#
_cell.length_a   1.000
_cell.length_b   1.000
_cell.length_c   1.000
_cell.angle_alpha   90.00
_cell.angle_beta   90.00
_cell.angle_gamma   90.00
#
_symmetry.space_group_name_H-M   'P 1'
#
loop_
_entity.id
_entity.type
_entity.pdbx_description
1 polymer ?
#
loop_
_entity_poly.entity_id
_entity_poly.type
_entity_poly.pdbx_seq_one_letter_code
_entity_poly.pdbx_strand_id
1 'polypeptide(L)'
;FMYNACKKFQNMILYNQLRNMIRKILVIKMTTGERIKMLRKEHNLTQEELGAKIGVQKAAIQKYEKGTVKNIKRDSLIKLAQCLDTSPEYLLGWEDMPNNIEVADTSDYVNIPIIGRVAAGLSCFAETNITDYEPVSKNDVRGDEPFVFLRVVGDSMYPLFMEGDLVLVRCQSSVDSGSYAVVMIDEEDGVVKKIVYGPDFIELHSINPMYPVRRFENEDVTRIRVFGLVREIKRKF
;
A
#
# COMPACT_ATOMS: atom_id res chain seq x y z
N PHE A 1 -28.63 -2.48 -40.14
CA PHE A 1 -29.49 -2.52 -38.91
C PHE A 1 -28.69 -2.80 -37.62
N MET A 2 -27.75 -3.75 -37.60
CA MET A 2 -26.95 -4.11 -36.41
C MET A 2 -25.99 -3.00 -35.92
N TYR A 3 -25.40 -2.22 -36.82
CA TYR A 3 -24.44 -1.15 -36.46
C TYR A 3 -25.09 -0.01 -35.64
N ASN A 4 -26.32 0.37 -36.00
CA ASN A 4 -27.06 1.43 -35.28
C ASN A 4 -27.58 0.95 -33.89
N ALA A 5 -27.86 -0.34 -33.72
CA ALA A 5 -28.26 -0.92 -32.45
C ALA A 5 -27.07 -0.96 -31.46
N CYS A 6 -25.87 -1.31 -31.95
CA CYS A 6 -24.65 -1.37 -31.13
C CYS A 6 -24.22 0.04 -30.63
N LYS A 7 -24.32 1.05 -31.49
CA LYS A 7 -24.04 2.45 -31.14
C LYS A 7 -25.01 3.04 -30.12
N LYS A 8 -26.29 2.64 -30.23
CA LYS A 8 -27.34 3.02 -29.27
C LYS A 8 -27.14 2.36 -27.91
N PHE A 9 -26.65 1.12 -27.90
CA PHE A 9 -26.33 0.38 -26.67
C PHE A 9 -25.08 0.93 -25.98
N GLN A 10 -24.03 1.26 -26.73
CA GLN A 10 -22.83 1.92 -26.21
C GLN A 10 -23.13 3.30 -25.61
N ASN A 11 -23.96 4.11 -26.30
CA ASN A 11 -24.37 5.43 -25.79
C ASN A 11 -25.21 5.30 -24.51
N MET A 12 -26.05 4.28 -24.38
CA MET A 12 -26.85 4.02 -23.18
C MET A 12 -25.97 3.61 -21.99
N ILE A 13 -24.94 2.78 -22.22
CA ILE A 13 -23.96 2.39 -21.19
C ILE A 13 -23.16 3.62 -20.73
N LEU A 14 -22.67 4.42 -21.68
CA LEU A 14 -21.92 5.65 -21.40
C LEU A 14 -22.79 6.67 -20.63
N TYR A 15 -24.04 6.84 -21.02
CA TYR A 15 -24.99 7.70 -20.33
C TYR A 15 -25.24 7.23 -18.89
N ASN A 16 -25.41 5.93 -18.67
CA ASN A 16 -25.61 5.37 -17.34
C ASN A 16 -24.34 5.49 -16.47
N GLN A 17 -23.15 5.31 -17.06
CA GLN A 17 -21.88 5.52 -16.36
C GLN A 17 -21.67 7.01 -15.99
N LEU A 18 -21.96 7.92 -16.91
CA LEU A 18 -21.89 9.37 -16.65
C LEU A 18 -22.89 9.80 -15.56
N ARG A 19 -24.11 9.31 -15.65
CA ARG A 19 -25.16 9.57 -14.65
C ARG A 19 -24.79 9.04 -13.26
N ASN A 20 -24.18 7.85 -13.18
CA ASN A 20 -23.69 7.29 -11.93
C ASN A 20 -22.49 8.07 -11.40
N MET A 21 -21.59 8.53 -12.26
CA MET A 21 -20.45 9.37 -11.89
C MET A 21 -20.90 10.74 -11.38
N ILE A 22 -21.85 11.39 -12.06
CA ILE A 22 -22.44 12.67 -11.62
C ILE A 22 -23.18 12.49 -10.28
N ARG A 23 -23.91 11.37 -10.11
CA ARG A 23 -24.59 11.04 -8.86
C ARG A 23 -23.57 10.83 -7.72
N LYS A 24 -22.45 10.16 -7.96
CA LYS A 24 -21.35 10.02 -6.98
C LYS A 24 -20.75 11.40 -6.63
N ILE A 25 -20.48 12.25 -7.61
CA ILE A 25 -19.90 13.60 -7.39
C ILE A 25 -20.87 14.50 -6.59
N LEU A 26 -22.18 14.42 -6.87
CA LEU A 26 -23.20 15.15 -6.11
C LEU A 26 -23.29 14.68 -4.66
N VAL A 27 -23.21 13.35 -4.43
CA VAL A 27 -23.25 12.76 -3.08
C VAL A 27 -22.04 13.16 -2.26
N ILE A 28 -20.84 13.28 -2.86
CA ILE A 28 -19.61 13.71 -2.16
C ILE A 28 -19.75 15.12 -1.52
N LYS A 29 -20.59 15.99 -2.07
CA LYS A 29 -20.84 17.34 -1.56
C LYS A 29 -22.04 17.43 -0.62
N MET A 30 -22.77 16.34 -0.41
CA MET A 30 -23.97 16.35 0.42
C MET A 30 -23.64 16.35 1.92
N THR A 31 -24.33 17.17 2.66
CA THR A 31 -24.30 17.17 4.13
C THR A 31 -25.02 15.94 4.71
N THR A 32 -24.72 15.57 5.97
CA THR A 32 -25.42 14.50 6.70
C THR A 32 -26.94 14.64 6.61
N GLY A 33 -27.47 15.85 6.75
CA GLY A 33 -28.92 16.10 6.68
C GLY A 33 -29.50 15.86 5.29
N GLU A 34 -28.79 16.23 4.24
CA GLU A 34 -29.21 16.00 2.85
C GLU A 34 -29.19 14.50 2.50
N ARG A 35 -28.22 13.74 3.01
CA ARG A 35 -28.16 12.27 2.83
C ARG A 35 -29.34 11.59 3.52
N ILE A 36 -29.63 11.94 4.79
CA ILE A 36 -30.80 11.43 5.52
C ILE A 36 -32.08 11.72 4.71
N LYS A 37 -32.24 12.96 4.22
CA LYS A 37 -33.42 13.35 3.44
C LYS A 37 -33.55 12.59 2.12
N MET A 38 -32.43 12.36 1.43
CA MET A 38 -32.38 11.63 0.16
C MET A 38 -32.80 10.17 0.39
N LEU A 39 -32.15 9.47 1.31
CA LEU A 39 -32.42 8.06 1.63
C LEU A 39 -33.86 7.87 2.13
N ARG A 40 -34.34 8.75 3.02
CA ARG A 40 -35.73 8.70 3.46
C ARG A 40 -36.72 8.74 2.29
N LYS A 41 -36.47 9.62 1.30
CA LYS A 41 -37.32 9.71 0.10
C LYS A 41 -37.20 8.46 -0.79
N GLU A 42 -36.02 7.89 -0.93
CA GLU A 42 -35.81 6.63 -1.67
C GLU A 42 -36.58 5.46 -1.03
N HIS A 43 -36.64 5.45 0.30
CA HIS A 43 -37.48 4.47 1.04
C HIS A 43 -38.96 4.86 1.14
N ASN A 44 -39.41 5.92 0.44
CA ASN A 44 -40.79 6.42 0.44
C ASN A 44 -41.33 6.72 1.87
N LEU A 45 -40.47 7.13 2.81
CA LEU A 45 -40.88 7.44 4.18
C LEU A 45 -41.16 8.94 4.33
N THR A 46 -42.20 9.25 5.13
CA THR A 46 -42.39 10.61 5.66
C THR A 46 -41.42 10.88 6.81
N GLN A 47 -41.22 12.17 7.19
CA GLN A 47 -40.43 12.51 8.37
C GLN A 47 -41.01 11.94 9.66
N GLU A 48 -42.33 11.78 9.71
CA GLU A 48 -43.05 11.22 10.84
C GLU A 48 -42.86 9.74 11.00
N GLU A 49 -42.97 8.99 9.91
CA GLU A 49 -42.71 7.55 9.86
C GLU A 49 -41.26 7.21 10.18
N LEU A 50 -40.32 7.97 9.63
CA LEU A 50 -38.90 7.79 9.97
C LEU A 50 -38.65 8.08 11.45
N GLY A 51 -39.27 9.15 11.99
CA GLY A 51 -39.18 9.50 13.42
C GLY A 51 -39.71 8.38 14.29
N ALA A 52 -40.90 7.86 13.99
CA ALA A 52 -41.51 6.75 14.72
C ALA A 52 -40.64 5.49 14.73
N LYS A 53 -40.04 5.12 13.56
CA LYS A 53 -39.17 3.95 13.46
C LYS A 53 -37.91 4.04 14.34
N ILE A 54 -37.32 5.22 14.51
CA ILE A 54 -36.11 5.40 15.32
C ILE A 54 -36.37 5.89 16.73
N GLY A 55 -37.65 6.10 17.11
CA GLY A 55 -38.06 6.52 18.44
C GLY A 55 -37.88 8.03 18.72
N VAL A 56 -38.01 8.88 17.70
CA VAL A 56 -37.94 10.35 17.84
C VAL A 56 -39.15 11.01 17.18
N GLN A 57 -39.43 12.25 17.57
CA GLN A 57 -40.52 13.02 16.97
C GLN A 57 -40.13 13.55 15.57
N LYS A 58 -41.14 13.80 14.71
CA LYS A 58 -40.99 14.43 13.39
C LYS A 58 -40.11 15.70 13.43
N ALA A 59 -40.24 16.53 14.46
CA ALA A 59 -39.44 17.73 14.62
C ALA A 59 -37.91 17.46 14.75
N ALA A 60 -37.53 16.31 15.30
CA ALA A 60 -36.12 15.91 15.37
C ALA A 60 -35.59 15.53 13.98
N ILE A 61 -36.34 14.75 13.20
CA ILE A 61 -35.98 14.42 11.81
C ILE A 61 -35.87 15.70 10.97
N GLN A 62 -36.79 16.63 11.11
CA GLN A 62 -36.71 17.90 10.41
C GLN A 62 -35.44 18.69 10.74
N LYS A 63 -35.04 18.70 12.04
CA LYS A 63 -33.79 19.35 12.48
C LYS A 63 -32.55 18.64 11.95
N TYR A 64 -32.55 17.30 11.86
CA TYR A 64 -31.46 16.51 11.29
C TYR A 64 -31.31 16.82 9.80
N GLU A 65 -32.42 16.79 9.03
CA GLU A 65 -32.40 17.06 7.58
C GLU A 65 -32.02 18.51 7.24
N LYS A 66 -32.32 19.49 8.12
CA LYS A 66 -31.91 20.89 7.97
C LYS A 66 -30.48 21.17 8.41
N GLY A 67 -29.79 20.18 9.01
CA GLY A 67 -28.44 20.38 9.54
C GLY A 67 -28.33 21.31 10.72
N THR A 68 -29.47 21.65 11.41
CA THR A 68 -29.47 22.49 12.61
C THR A 68 -28.90 21.77 13.83
N VAL A 69 -28.81 20.44 13.80
CA VAL A 69 -28.17 19.63 14.83
C VAL A 69 -26.79 19.22 14.31
N LYS A 70 -25.74 19.82 14.87
CA LYS A 70 -24.35 19.50 14.47
C LYS A 70 -23.93 18.09 14.87
N ASN A 71 -24.39 17.57 16.01
CA ASN A 71 -24.03 16.26 16.52
C ASN A 71 -25.30 15.44 16.80
N ILE A 72 -25.60 14.48 15.90
CA ILE A 72 -26.65 13.50 16.13
C ILE A 72 -26.12 12.49 17.17
N LYS A 73 -26.94 12.16 18.18
CA LYS A 73 -26.55 11.14 19.18
C LYS A 73 -26.24 9.82 18.49
N ARG A 74 -25.19 9.13 18.97
CA ARG A 74 -24.70 7.86 18.39
C ARG A 74 -25.82 6.83 18.19
N ASP A 75 -26.68 6.65 19.21
CA ASP A 75 -27.79 5.67 19.13
C ASP A 75 -28.80 6.05 18.05
N SER A 76 -29.09 7.34 17.89
CA SER A 76 -30.01 7.81 16.84
C SER A 76 -29.39 7.67 15.46
N LEU A 77 -28.08 7.86 15.32
CA LEU A 77 -27.36 7.70 14.08
C LEU A 77 -27.33 6.22 13.62
N ILE A 78 -27.09 5.30 14.55
CA ILE A 78 -27.12 3.85 14.30
C ILE A 78 -28.52 3.42 13.86
N LYS A 79 -29.57 3.85 14.55
CA LYS A 79 -30.94 3.54 14.20
C LYS A 79 -31.35 4.14 12.85
N LEU A 80 -30.90 5.37 12.51
CA LEU A 80 -31.10 5.99 11.22
C LEU A 80 -30.47 5.13 10.11
N ALA A 81 -29.21 4.74 10.30
CA ALA A 81 -28.46 3.92 9.35
C ALA A 81 -29.18 2.58 9.10
N GLN A 82 -29.58 1.88 10.15
CA GLN A 82 -30.34 0.63 10.05
C GLN A 82 -31.70 0.80 9.35
N CYS A 83 -32.44 1.88 9.66
CA CYS A 83 -33.75 2.15 9.08
C CYS A 83 -33.70 2.56 7.61
N LEU A 84 -32.59 3.15 7.18
CA LEU A 84 -32.34 3.64 5.82
C LEU A 84 -31.44 2.70 5.00
N ASP A 85 -31.19 1.49 5.50
CA ASP A 85 -30.38 0.44 4.86
C ASP A 85 -29.01 0.98 4.38
N THR A 86 -28.30 1.62 5.31
CA THR A 86 -26.99 2.25 5.04
C THR A 86 -26.08 2.17 6.28
N SER A 87 -24.84 2.67 6.14
CA SER A 87 -23.90 2.76 7.27
C SER A 87 -23.93 4.11 7.96
N PRO A 88 -23.58 4.21 9.27
CA PRO A 88 -23.39 5.48 9.96
C PRO A 88 -22.31 6.34 9.27
N GLU A 89 -21.27 5.72 8.73
CA GLU A 89 -20.15 6.34 8.03
C GLU A 89 -20.61 7.03 6.75
N TYR A 90 -21.49 6.37 5.98
CA TYR A 90 -22.12 6.97 4.81
C TYR A 90 -22.96 8.19 5.19
N LEU A 91 -23.79 8.10 6.23
CA LEU A 91 -24.60 9.25 6.70
C LEU A 91 -23.75 10.44 7.12
N LEU A 92 -22.57 10.18 7.72
CA LEU A 92 -21.61 11.20 8.13
C LEU A 92 -20.73 11.73 6.98
N GLY A 93 -20.79 11.08 5.83
CA GLY A 93 -19.98 11.45 4.67
C GLY A 93 -18.54 10.95 4.72
N TRP A 94 -18.25 9.97 5.54
CA TRP A 94 -16.90 9.39 5.65
C TRP A 94 -16.64 8.33 4.58
N GLU A 95 -17.66 7.65 4.07
CA GLU A 95 -17.54 6.66 2.97
C GLU A 95 -17.37 7.30 1.58
N ASP A 96 -17.70 8.59 1.43
CA ASP A 96 -17.55 9.29 0.15
C ASP A 96 -16.21 10.00 -0.01
N MET A 97 -15.30 9.87 0.90
CA MET A 97 -13.90 10.16 0.61
C MET A 97 -13.49 9.27 -0.56
N PRO A 98 -12.97 9.81 -1.67
CA PRO A 98 -12.46 8.96 -2.73
C PRO A 98 -11.50 7.97 -2.07
N ASN A 99 -11.86 6.68 -2.12
CA ASN A 99 -11.00 5.59 -1.66
C ASN A 99 -9.81 5.49 -2.62
N ASN A 100 -8.94 6.50 -2.59
CA ASN A 100 -7.58 6.37 -3.09
C ASN A 100 -6.73 5.57 -2.08
N ILE A 101 -7.35 5.16 -0.98
CA ILE A 101 -6.74 4.36 0.08
C ILE A 101 -7.67 3.16 0.27
N GLU A 102 -7.35 2.06 -0.39
CA GLU A 102 -7.82 0.75 0.04
C GLU A 102 -7.17 0.50 1.40
N VAL A 103 -7.98 0.23 2.42
CA VAL A 103 -7.45 -0.29 3.69
C VAL A 103 -6.86 -1.65 3.33
N ALA A 104 -5.55 -1.74 3.27
CA ALA A 104 -4.87 -2.99 3.02
C ALA A 104 -5.30 -3.97 4.11
N ASP A 105 -5.81 -5.13 3.69
CA ASP A 105 -6.09 -6.21 4.63
C ASP A 105 -4.77 -6.64 5.24
N THR A 106 -4.56 -6.31 6.52
CA THR A 106 -3.32 -6.61 7.23
C THR A 106 -3.10 -8.09 7.45
N SER A 107 -4.11 -8.95 7.20
CA SER A 107 -3.98 -10.41 7.28
C SER A 107 -3.00 -10.98 6.24
N ASP A 108 -2.78 -10.25 5.13
CA ASP A 108 -1.87 -10.63 4.05
C ASP A 108 -0.45 -10.08 4.20
N TYR A 109 -0.14 -9.46 5.33
CA TYR A 109 1.20 -8.93 5.61
C TYR A 109 1.98 -9.80 6.59
N VAL A 110 3.30 -9.78 6.44
CA VAL A 110 4.27 -10.39 7.35
C VAL A 110 5.31 -9.35 7.74
N ASN A 111 5.71 -9.34 9.00
CA ASN A 111 6.75 -8.44 9.49
C ASN A 111 8.14 -9.00 9.17
N ILE A 112 8.91 -8.31 8.35
CA ILE A 112 10.27 -8.67 7.97
C ILE A 112 11.25 -7.87 8.84
N PRO A 113 12.25 -8.51 9.45
CA PRO A 113 13.19 -7.83 10.32
C PRO A 113 14.11 -6.87 9.53
N ILE A 114 14.34 -5.71 10.12
CA ILE A 114 15.39 -4.76 9.69
C ILE A 114 16.64 -5.10 10.48
N ILE A 115 17.71 -5.51 9.81
CA ILE A 115 18.98 -5.84 10.47
C ILE A 115 19.98 -4.69 10.34
N GLY A 116 20.76 -4.49 11.39
CA GLY A 116 21.75 -3.39 11.47
C GLY A 116 22.99 -3.64 10.63
N ARG A 117 23.50 -4.87 10.62
CA ARG A 117 24.72 -5.27 9.88
C ARG A 117 24.54 -6.63 9.21
N VAL A 118 25.13 -6.75 8.04
CA VAL A 118 25.28 -8.06 7.38
C VAL A 118 26.54 -8.69 7.89
N ALA A 119 26.38 -9.82 8.57
CA ALA A 119 27.50 -10.62 9.06
C ALA A 119 27.49 -12.00 8.41
N ALA A 120 28.65 -12.66 8.39
CA ALA A 120 28.75 -14.00 7.84
C ALA A 120 27.95 -15.03 8.68
N GLY A 121 27.20 -15.90 7.99
CA GLY A 121 26.46 -17.00 8.60
C GLY A 121 25.12 -16.59 9.24
N LEU A 122 24.59 -17.48 10.10
CA LEU A 122 23.27 -17.31 10.76
C LEU A 122 23.23 -16.18 11.79
N SER A 123 24.38 -15.60 12.13
CA SER A 123 24.47 -14.51 13.12
C SER A 123 23.76 -13.22 12.67
N CYS A 124 23.51 -13.04 11.37
CA CYS A 124 22.74 -11.89 10.89
C CYS A 124 21.28 -11.88 11.39
N PHE A 125 20.72 -13.05 11.69
CA PHE A 125 19.35 -13.21 12.25
C PHE A 125 19.33 -13.25 13.78
N ALA A 126 20.47 -13.03 14.46
CA ALA A 126 20.47 -12.93 15.91
C ALA A 126 19.58 -11.75 16.35
N GLU A 127 18.78 -11.96 17.41
CA GLU A 127 17.87 -10.92 17.95
C GLU A 127 18.61 -9.60 18.26
N THR A 128 19.87 -9.68 18.65
CA THR A 128 20.73 -8.51 18.93
C THR A 128 21.06 -7.68 17.70
N ASN A 129 20.88 -8.20 16.48
CA ASN A 129 21.14 -7.50 15.22
C ASN A 129 19.85 -6.92 14.60
N ILE A 130 18.68 -7.33 15.09
CA ILE A 130 17.39 -6.81 14.62
C ILE A 130 17.14 -5.45 15.27
N THR A 131 16.96 -4.42 14.46
CA THR A 131 16.71 -3.04 14.94
C THR A 131 15.24 -2.67 14.93
N ASP A 132 14.44 -3.25 14.02
CA ASP A 132 13.03 -2.96 13.84
C ASP A 132 12.40 -3.99 12.89
N TYR A 133 11.11 -3.85 12.58
CA TYR A 133 10.38 -4.67 11.62
C TYR A 133 9.62 -3.79 10.63
N GLU A 134 9.51 -4.25 9.39
CA GLU A 134 8.75 -3.55 8.33
C GLU A 134 7.74 -4.52 7.71
N PRO A 135 6.44 -4.15 7.61
CA PRO A 135 5.42 -4.99 7.00
C PRO A 135 5.60 -5.10 5.49
N VAL A 136 5.49 -6.33 4.96
CA VAL A 136 5.56 -6.66 3.53
C VAL A 136 4.42 -7.60 3.18
N SER A 137 3.85 -7.47 1.98
CA SER A 137 2.85 -8.41 1.50
C SER A 137 3.42 -9.82 1.41
N LYS A 138 2.68 -10.83 1.87
CA LYS A 138 3.05 -12.25 1.72
C LYS A 138 3.31 -12.63 0.26
N ASN A 139 2.68 -11.89 -0.69
CA ASN A 139 2.88 -12.12 -2.10
C ASN A 139 4.30 -11.76 -2.59
N ASP A 140 4.97 -10.82 -1.94
CA ASP A 140 6.29 -10.31 -2.33
C ASP A 140 7.43 -11.13 -1.70
N VAL A 141 7.12 -11.89 -0.63
CA VAL A 141 8.07 -12.71 0.13
C VAL A 141 7.76 -14.21 0.03
N ARG A 142 7.37 -14.65 -1.17
CA ARG A 142 7.11 -16.06 -1.44
C ARG A 142 8.41 -16.86 -1.56
N GLY A 143 8.40 -18.08 -1.04
CA GLY A 143 9.52 -19.03 -1.08
C GLY A 143 9.95 -19.43 0.33
N ASP A 144 10.89 -20.36 0.41
CA ASP A 144 11.41 -20.90 1.68
C ASP A 144 12.62 -20.11 2.18
N GLU A 145 13.21 -19.26 1.33
CA GLU A 145 14.35 -18.44 1.70
C GLU A 145 13.93 -17.29 2.62
N PRO A 146 14.73 -16.98 3.65
CA PRO A 146 14.44 -15.86 4.54
C PRO A 146 14.64 -14.51 3.86
N PHE A 147 13.87 -13.54 4.31
CA PHE A 147 13.96 -12.15 3.87
C PHE A 147 14.38 -11.24 5.03
N VAL A 148 15.13 -10.20 4.71
CA VAL A 148 15.51 -9.14 5.63
C VAL A 148 15.43 -7.78 4.97
N PHE A 149 15.28 -6.74 5.76
CA PHE A 149 15.57 -5.37 5.32
C PHE A 149 16.96 -4.94 5.77
N LEU A 150 17.63 -4.21 4.90
CA LEU A 150 18.88 -3.51 5.17
C LEU A 150 18.70 -2.03 4.89
N ARG A 151 19.33 -1.18 5.69
CA ARG A 151 19.37 0.26 5.46
C ARG A 151 20.55 0.60 4.57
N VAL A 152 20.27 1.35 3.50
CA VAL A 152 21.31 1.86 2.60
C VAL A 152 22.12 2.95 3.30
N VAL A 153 23.44 2.84 3.24
CA VAL A 153 24.39 3.82 3.72
C VAL A 153 25.31 4.22 2.57
N GLY A 154 25.54 5.52 2.41
CA GLY A 154 26.36 6.07 1.32
C GLY A 154 25.62 6.19 0.00
N ASP A 155 26.32 6.63 -1.03
CA ASP A 155 25.77 7.10 -2.30
C ASP A 155 26.27 6.34 -3.54
N SER A 156 27.00 5.24 -3.35
CA SER A 156 27.59 4.48 -4.48
C SER A 156 26.55 3.91 -5.47
N MET A 157 25.31 3.77 -5.04
CA MET A 157 24.20 3.28 -5.85
C MET A 157 23.16 4.37 -6.20
N TYR A 158 23.52 5.65 -5.97
CA TYR A 158 22.71 6.80 -6.40
C TYR A 158 22.62 6.84 -7.93
N PRO A 159 21.48 7.24 -8.55
CA PRO A 159 20.26 7.73 -7.91
C PRO A 159 19.22 6.65 -7.56
N LEU A 160 19.44 5.39 -7.91
CA LEU A 160 18.45 4.34 -7.71
C LEU A 160 18.25 4.05 -6.21
N PHE A 161 19.34 3.87 -5.47
CA PHE A 161 19.33 3.68 -4.04
C PHE A 161 19.88 4.94 -3.37
N MET A 162 19.14 5.48 -2.42
CA MET A 162 19.52 6.65 -1.66
C MET A 162 19.87 6.29 -0.23
N GLU A 163 20.71 7.08 0.41
CA GLU A 163 21.01 6.93 1.82
C GLU A 163 19.71 6.98 2.66
N GLY A 164 19.56 6.03 3.58
CA GLY A 164 18.37 5.87 4.40
C GLY A 164 17.27 4.97 3.81
N ASP A 165 17.31 4.64 2.53
CA ASP A 165 16.39 3.67 1.95
C ASP A 165 16.47 2.32 2.67
N LEU A 166 15.33 1.61 2.73
CA LEU A 166 15.30 0.21 3.13
C LEU A 166 15.25 -0.66 1.89
N VAL A 167 16.15 -1.62 1.78
CA VAL A 167 16.16 -2.62 0.71
C VAL A 167 15.69 -3.97 1.24
N LEU A 168 14.67 -4.54 0.60
CA LEU A 168 14.20 -5.91 0.86
C LEU A 168 15.14 -6.87 0.14
N VAL A 169 15.76 -7.77 0.90
CA VAL A 169 16.74 -8.73 0.42
C VAL A 169 16.25 -10.14 0.67
N ARG A 170 16.17 -10.95 -0.39
CA ARG A 170 16.00 -12.39 -0.27
C ARG A 170 17.37 -13.02 -0.03
N CYS A 171 17.56 -13.67 1.12
CA CYS A 171 18.83 -14.27 1.50
C CYS A 171 19.07 -15.53 0.66
N GLN A 172 20.11 -15.51 -0.18
CA GLN A 172 20.50 -16.61 -1.03
C GLN A 172 21.98 -16.48 -1.41
N SER A 173 22.65 -17.59 -1.60
CA SER A 173 24.10 -17.64 -1.85
C SER A 173 24.51 -17.37 -3.30
N SER A 174 23.56 -17.26 -4.22
CA SER A 174 23.83 -17.01 -5.65
C SER A 174 22.74 -16.13 -6.26
N VAL A 175 23.10 -15.33 -7.25
CA VAL A 175 22.19 -14.47 -8.03
C VAL A 175 22.62 -14.51 -9.49
N ASP A 176 21.70 -14.14 -10.39
CA ASP A 176 22.00 -14.05 -11.83
C ASP A 176 22.88 -12.82 -12.13
N SER A 177 23.72 -12.95 -13.19
CA SER A 177 24.52 -11.84 -13.69
C SER A 177 23.64 -10.66 -14.09
N GLY A 178 24.03 -9.45 -13.67
CA GLY A 178 23.27 -8.22 -13.89
C GLY A 178 22.28 -7.88 -12.79
N SER A 179 22.13 -8.73 -11.77
CA SER A 179 21.25 -8.48 -10.62
C SER A 179 21.83 -7.46 -9.65
N TYR A 180 20.94 -6.76 -8.93
CA TYR A 180 21.33 -6.01 -7.73
C TYR A 180 21.35 -6.97 -6.54
N ALA A 181 22.50 -7.05 -5.90
CA ALA A 181 22.73 -7.95 -4.79
C ALA A 181 23.42 -7.26 -3.63
N VAL A 182 23.19 -7.78 -2.44
CA VAL A 182 24.04 -7.51 -1.28
C VAL A 182 25.17 -8.50 -1.31
N VAL A 183 26.40 -8.00 -1.35
CA VAL A 183 27.61 -8.80 -1.38
C VAL A 183 28.53 -8.41 -0.22
N MET A 184 29.21 -9.38 0.32
CA MET A 184 30.27 -9.20 1.32
C MET A 184 31.62 -9.36 0.63
N ILE A 185 32.56 -8.53 1.01
CA ILE A 185 33.94 -8.56 0.51
C ILE A 185 34.84 -8.79 1.73
N ASP A 186 35.64 -9.83 1.71
CA ASP A 186 36.54 -10.19 2.85
C ASP A 186 35.79 -10.42 4.16
N GLU A 187 34.51 -10.89 4.09
CA GLU A 187 33.63 -11.08 5.25
C GLU A 187 33.32 -9.79 6.04
N GLU A 188 33.62 -8.63 5.48
CA GLU A 188 33.26 -7.32 6.02
C GLU A 188 31.78 -6.97 5.76
N ASP A 189 31.39 -5.75 6.14
CA ASP A 189 30.00 -5.27 6.01
C ASP A 189 29.49 -5.40 4.56
N GLY A 190 28.22 -5.80 4.42
CA GLY A 190 27.58 -6.02 3.14
C GLY A 190 27.38 -4.72 2.35
N VAL A 191 27.69 -4.73 1.06
CA VAL A 191 27.47 -3.61 0.14
C VAL A 191 26.46 -3.98 -0.94
N VAL A 192 25.60 -3.03 -1.31
CA VAL A 192 24.68 -3.19 -2.46
C VAL A 192 25.45 -2.86 -3.73
N LYS A 193 25.49 -3.77 -4.69
CA LYS A 193 26.11 -3.59 -6.01
C LYS A 193 25.31 -4.34 -7.08
N LYS A 194 25.51 -3.91 -8.35
CA LYS A 194 25.11 -4.73 -9.49
C LYS A 194 26.27 -5.71 -9.76
N ILE A 195 25.97 -7.01 -9.63
CA ILE A 195 26.97 -8.05 -9.83
C ILE A 195 26.97 -8.53 -11.27
N VAL A 196 28.14 -8.69 -11.86
CA VAL A 196 28.33 -9.23 -13.22
C VAL A 196 29.36 -10.35 -13.16
N TYR A 197 28.99 -11.51 -13.68
CA TYR A 197 29.88 -12.66 -13.77
C TYR A 197 30.48 -12.78 -15.17
N GLY A 198 31.79 -12.99 -15.26
CA GLY A 198 32.49 -13.43 -16.44
C GLY A 198 32.99 -14.87 -16.30
N PRO A 199 33.75 -15.39 -17.29
CA PRO A 199 34.23 -16.76 -17.24
C PRO A 199 35.13 -17.06 -16.04
N ASP A 200 35.93 -16.08 -15.61
CA ASP A 200 36.97 -16.19 -14.58
C ASP A 200 37.05 -14.94 -13.68
N PHE A 201 36.00 -14.11 -13.70
CA PHE A 201 35.96 -12.89 -12.91
C PHE A 201 34.56 -12.58 -12.38
N ILE A 202 34.52 -11.74 -11.33
CA ILE A 202 33.31 -11.07 -10.83
C ILE A 202 33.54 -9.57 -10.87
N GLU A 203 32.61 -8.81 -11.41
CA GLU A 203 32.59 -7.37 -11.34
C GLU A 203 31.46 -6.86 -10.45
N LEU A 204 31.77 -5.89 -9.61
CA LEU A 204 30.82 -5.16 -8.77
C LEU A 204 30.70 -3.74 -9.31
N HIS A 205 29.55 -3.45 -9.90
CA HIS A 205 29.23 -2.17 -10.50
C HIS A 205 28.45 -1.27 -9.54
N SER A 206 28.92 -0.06 -9.37
CA SER A 206 28.15 1.03 -8.78
C SER A 206 27.25 1.66 -9.85
N ILE A 207 26.13 2.28 -9.45
CA ILE A 207 25.31 3.09 -10.36
C ILE A 207 25.88 4.50 -10.44
N ASN A 208 26.36 5.02 -9.32
CA ASN A 208 27.02 6.32 -9.26
C ASN A 208 28.36 6.25 -10.02
N PRO A 209 28.53 7.01 -11.12
CA PRO A 209 29.74 6.96 -11.96
C PRO A 209 31.00 7.45 -11.24
N MET A 210 30.87 8.09 -10.09
CA MET A 210 32.03 8.49 -9.26
C MET A 210 32.75 7.31 -8.62
N TYR A 211 32.12 6.13 -8.63
CA TYR A 211 32.66 4.91 -8.06
C TYR A 211 33.09 3.96 -9.19
N PRO A 212 34.39 3.61 -9.31
CA PRO A 212 34.87 2.73 -10.35
C PRO A 212 34.33 1.31 -10.16
N VAL A 213 34.23 0.56 -11.27
CA VAL A 213 33.95 -0.88 -11.25
C VAL A 213 35.07 -1.59 -10.49
N ARG A 214 34.68 -2.45 -9.53
CA ARG A 214 35.63 -3.32 -8.84
C ARG A 214 35.58 -4.70 -9.49
N ARG A 215 36.73 -5.14 -10.01
CA ARG A 215 36.89 -6.44 -10.65
C ARG A 215 37.76 -7.36 -9.81
N PHE A 216 37.30 -8.58 -9.64
CA PHE A 216 37.94 -9.62 -8.86
C PHE A 216 38.19 -10.81 -9.81
N GLU A 217 39.42 -11.26 -9.90
CA GLU A 217 39.86 -12.32 -10.84
C GLU A 217 40.59 -13.43 -10.07
N ASN A 218 40.63 -14.61 -10.67
CA ASN A 218 41.32 -15.77 -10.15
C ASN A 218 40.97 -16.06 -8.67
N GLU A 219 41.95 -16.08 -7.79
CA GLU A 219 41.76 -16.35 -6.34
C GLU A 219 40.97 -15.26 -5.63
N ASP A 220 41.00 -14.02 -6.10
CA ASP A 220 40.26 -12.90 -5.52
C ASP A 220 38.74 -13.08 -5.61
N VAL A 221 38.23 -13.91 -6.53
CA VAL A 221 36.81 -14.25 -6.62
C VAL A 221 36.29 -14.87 -5.31
N THR A 222 37.14 -15.58 -4.59
CA THR A 222 36.78 -16.24 -3.31
C THR A 222 36.51 -15.24 -2.18
N ARG A 223 36.95 -13.99 -2.32
CA ARG A 223 36.70 -12.89 -1.38
C ARG A 223 35.27 -12.36 -1.44
N ILE A 224 34.56 -12.67 -2.53
CA ILE A 224 33.19 -12.21 -2.75
C ILE A 224 32.20 -13.29 -2.30
N ARG A 225 31.31 -12.91 -1.40
CA ARG A 225 30.21 -13.73 -0.95
C ARG A 225 28.88 -13.02 -1.19
N VAL A 226 27.98 -13.66 -1.91
CA VAL A 226 26.60 -13.14 -2.07
C VAL A 226 25.83 -13.39 -0.77
N PHE A 227 25.28 -12.35 -0.19
CA PHE A 227 24.38 -12.42 0.94
C PHE A 227 22.93 -12.62 0.48
N GLY A 228 22.53 -11.91 -0.59
CA GLY A 228 21.18 -12.06 -1.12
C GLY A 228 20.86 -11.14 -2.29
N LEU A 229 19.70 -11.41 -2.89
CA LEU A 229 19.13 -10.68 -4.01
C LEU A 229 18.27 -9.52 -3.51
N VAL A 230 18.50 -8.31 -4.01
CA VAL A 230 17.65 -7.15 -3.74
C VAL A 230 16.34 -7.29 -4.54
N ARG A 231 15.20 -7.21 -3.86
CA ARG A 231 13.86 -7.39 -4.43
C ARG A 231 13.08 -6.09 -4.54
N GLU A 232 13.21 -5.22 -3.54
CA GLU A 232 12.41 -4.00 -3.42
C GLU A 232 13.21 -2.91 -2.71
N ILE A 233 12.85 -1.66 -2.98
CA ILE A 233 13.34 -0.47 -2.26
C ILE A 233 12.15 0.21 -1.64
N LYS A 234 12.19 0.45 -0.33
CA LYS A 234 11.23 1.28 0.38
C LYS A 234 11.86 2.60 0.79
N ARG A 235 11.26 3.70 0.38
CA ARG A 235 11.70 5.05 0.74
C ARG A 235 10.59 5.75 1.53
N LYS A 236 10.95 6.27 2.68
CA LYS A 236 10.07 7.13 3.51
C LYS A 236 10.42 8.59 3.23
N PHE A 237 9.41 9.40 3.02
CA PHE A 237 9.53 10.85 2.79
C PHE A 237 9.26 11.63 4.06
#